data_2a6782dd6e2a4c88d2e9b901a1e72326
#
_entry.id   2a6782dd6e2a4c88d2e9b901a1e72326
#
_cell.length_a   1.000
_cell.length_b   1.000
_cell.length_c   1.000
_cell.angle_alpha   90.00
_cell.angle_beta   90.00
_cell.angle_gamma   90.00
#
_symmetry.space_group_name_H-M   'P 1'
#
loop_
_entity.id
_entity.type
_entity.pdbx_description
1 polymer ?
#
loop_
_entity_poly.entity_id
_entity_poly.type
_entity_poly.pdbx_seq_one_letter_code
_entity_poly.pdbx_strand_id
1 'polypeptide(L)'
;MLQINNLTKIYKGGKKAVSAVNIHVEAGDIYGFIGHNGAGKTSTIKCVVGIHDFDEGEIFVNGISVKDESLKCKEIMAYIPDNPDLYEYLTGIQYLEFVADIYGVSAKEREERIKREADAFEITSSLGDLISSYSHGMKQKLAIIGALIHKPKLLILDEPFVGLDPKATLTLKNKMHELCEEGSAIFFSTHVLDVAEKLCNKVAIIRNGQIIASGNTDEITAGASLEEVFMEVTEND
;
A
#
# COMPACT_ATOMS: atom_id res chain seq x y z
N MET A 1 2.92 2.83 -13.83
CA MET A 1 1.84 3.21 -12.91
C MET A 1 2.32 4.20 -11.84
N LEU A 2 3.38 3.88 -11.07
CA LEU A 2 4.03 4.81 -10.13
C LEU A 2 5.46 5.08 -10.57
N GLN A 3 5.88 6.36 -10.61
CA GLN A 3 7.26 6.77 -10.89
C GLN A 3 7.71 7.69 -9.76
N ILE A 4 8.83 7.37 -9.17
CA ILE A 4 9.52 8.16 -8.16
C ILE A 4 10.91 8.44 -8.70
N ASN A 5 11.26 9.72 -8.87
CA ASN A 5 12.52 10.16 -9.44
C ASN A 5 13.29 11.01 -8.42
N ASN A 6 14.43 10.51 -7.94
CA ASN A 6 15.36 11.20 -7.02
C ASN A 6 14.67 11.78 -5.77
N LEU A 7 13.68 11.07 -5.22
CA LEU A 7 12.93 11.52 -4.06
C LEU A 7 13.85 11.70 -2.85
N THR A 8 13.83 12.90 -2.27
CA THR A 8 14.50 13.21 -1.02
C THR A 8 13.52 13.82 -0.02
N LYS A 9 13.52 13.29 1.22
CA LYS A 9 12.74 13.81 2.34
C LYS A 9 13.59 14.05 3.55
N ILE A 10 13.57 15.31 4.03
CA ILE A 10 14.29 15.76 5.23
C ILE A 10 13.26 16.22 6.27
N TYR A 11 13.31 15.67 7.47
CA TYR A 11 12.46 16.13 8.57
C TYR A 11 13.10 17.28 9.36
N LYS A 12 12.26 17.98 10.13
CA LYS A 12 12.75 19.02 11.06
C LYS A 12 13.87 18.46 11.92
N GLY A 13 14.97 19.21 12.05
CA GLY A 13 16.18 18.75 12.74
C GLY A 13 17.24 18.13 11.81
N GLY A 14 17.04 18.16 10.48
CA GLY A 14 18.04 17.75 9.48
C GLY A 14 18.11 16.23 9.24
N LYS A 15 17.23 15.43 9.84
CA LYS A 15 17.21 13.99 9.61
C LYS A 15 16.71 13.68 8.21
N LYS A 16 17.60 13.19 7.34
CA LYS A 16 17.30 12.74 5.99
C LYS A 16 16.68 11.34 6.07
N ALA A 17 15.36 11.23 5.89
CA ALA A 17 14.63 9.97 6.00
C ALA A 17 14.56 9.21 4.66
N VAL A 18 14.65 9.95 3.53
CA VAL A 18 14.69 9.41 2.17
C VAL A 18 15.72 10.20 1.39
N SER A 19 16.56 9.54 0.61
CA SER A 19 17.70 10.15 -0.09
C SER A 19 17.82 9.63 -1.51
N ALA A 20 17.43 10.46 -2.49
CA ALA A 20 17.53 10.20 -3.93
C ALA A 20 16.90 8.84 -4.34
N VAL A 21 15.77 8.49 -3.76
CA VAL A 21 15.06 7.22 -4.06
C VAL A 21 14.46 7.27 -5.45
N ASN A 22 14.70 6.22 -6.22
CA ASN A 22 14.15 5.99 -7.56
C ASN A 22 13.37 4.68 -7.57
N ILE A 23 12.09 4.71 -7.95
CA ILE A 23 11.21 3.54 -8.04
C ILE A 23 10.35 3.66 -9.29
N HIS A 24 10.17 2.55 -10.00
CA HIS A 24 9.28 2.45 -11.14
C HIS A 24 8.37 1.22 -11.00
N VAL A 25 7.06 1.46 -10.90
CA VAL A 25 6.02 0.42 -10.80
C VAL A 25 5.15 0.48 -12.05
N GLU A 26 5.01 -0.62 -12.75
CA GLU A 26 4.19 -0.74 -13.95
C GLU A 26 2.78 -1.24 -13.62
N ALA A 27 1.87 -1.15 -14.58
CA ALA A 27 0.56 -1.81 -14.46
C ALA A 27 0.76 -3.33 -14.43
N GLY A 28 0.04 -4.01 -13.54
CA GLY A 28 0.20 -5.44 -13.30
C GLY A 28 1.27 -5.82 -12.28
N ASP A 29 2.08 -4.87 -11.80
CA ASP A 29 3.09 -5.17 -10.78
C ASP A 29 2.47 -5.30 -9.39
N ILE A 30 2.95 -6.30 -8.66
CA ILE A 30 2.91 -6.35 -7.19
C ILE A 30 4.34 -6.04 -6.73
N TYR A 31 4.56 -4.81 -6.31
CA TYR A 31 5.88 -4.28 -5.99
C TYR A 31 6.10 -4.22 -4.48
N GLY A 32 7.07 -4.97 -3.97
CA GLY A 32 7.45 -5.00 -2.57
C GLY A 32 8.50 -3.95 -2.23
N PHE A 33 8.23 -3.10 -1.25
CA PHE A 33 9.16 -2.11 -0.71
C PHE A 33 9.66 -2.55 0.65
N ILE A 34 10.88 -3.09 0.70
CA ILE A 34 11.40 -3.91 1.78
C ILE A 34 12.48 -3.17 2.56
N GLY A 35 12.46 -3.30 3.89
CA GLY A 35 13.49 -2.71 4.74
C GLY A 35 13.13 -2.81 6.21
N HIS A 36 14.13 -2.63 7.08
CA HIS A 36 13.91 -2.58 8.53
C HIS A 36 13.00 -1.41 8.95
N ASN A 37 12.52 -1.45 10.19
CA ASN A 37 11.81 -0.32 10.78
C ASN A 37 12.73 0.90 10.83
N GLY A 38 12.19 2.06 10.38
CA GLY A 38 12.98 3.29 10.28
C GLY A 38 13.84 3.43 9.02
N ALA A 39 13.83 2.46 8.09
CA ALA A 39 14.60 2.52 6.83
C ALA A 39 14.14 3.63 5.87
N GLY A 40 12.92 4.18 6.04
CA GLY A 40 12.36 5.22 5.17
C GLY A 40 11.08 4.80 4.42
N LYS A 41 10.60 3.56 4.60
CA LYS A 41 9.42 3.02 3.88
C LYS A 41 8.18 3.90 4.02
N THR A 42 7.69 4.07 5.24
CA THR A 42 6.51 4.91 5.54
C THR A 42 6.69 6.37 5.12
N SER A 43 7.92 6.92 5.24
CA SER A 43 8.20 8.29 4.79
C SER A 43 8.06 8.42 3.27
N THR A 44 8.56 7.45 2.52
CA THR A 44 8.41 7.38 1.05
C THR A 44 6.94 7.27 0.67
N ILE A 45 6.20 6.31 1.27
CA ILE A 45 4.76 6.13 1.03
C ILE A 45 3.98 7.42 1.31
N LYS A 46 4.23 8.09 2.45
CA LYS A 46 3.54 9.34 2.80
C LYS A 46 3.83 10.49 1.83
N CYS A 47 5.00 10.52 1.19
CA CYS A 47 5.26 11.44 0.09
C CYS A 47 4.47 11.07 -1.17
N VAL A 48 4.40 9.79 -1.52
CA VAL A 48 3.64 9.31 -2.70
C VAL A 48 2.15 9.64 -2.59
N VAL A 49 1.55 9.45 -1.41
CA VAL A 49 0.11 9.71 -1.20
C VAL A 49 -0.20 11.17 -0.89
N GLY A 50 0.82 12.05 -0.85
CA GLY A 50 0.66 13.48 -0.63
C GLY A 50 0.24 13.85 0.80
N ILE A 51 0.60 13.01 1.80
CA ILE A 51 0.48 13.34 3.24
C ILE A 51 1.66 14.18 3.70
N HIS A 52 2.84 13.92 3.13
CA HIS A 52 4.05 14.70 3.38
C HIS A 52 4.56 15.33 2.10
N ASP A 53 4.91 16.61 2.19
CA ASP A 53 5.72 17.26 1.17
C ASP A 53 7.12 16.62 1.15
N PHE A 54 7.78 16.69 0.00
CA PHE A 54 9.17 16.24 -0.17
C PHE A 54 10.05 17.41 -0.59
N ASP A 55 11.36 17.28 -0.32
CA ASP A 55 12.31 18.40 -0.48
C ASP A 55 12.89 18.43 -1.89
N GLU A 56 13.16 17.24 -2.49
CA GLU A 56 13.72 17.11 -3.85
C GLU A 56 13.10 15.94 -4.57
N GLY A 57 13.12 15.97 -5.90
CA GLY A 57 12.64 14.92 -6.78
C GLY A 57 11.24 15.14 -7.31
N GLU A 58 10.68 14.12 -7.94
CA GLU A 58 9.37 14.13 -8.56
C GLU A 58 8.65 12.80 -8.32
N ILE A 59 7.33 12.86 -8.19
CA ILE A 59 6.47 11.68 -8.07
C ILE A 59 5.32 11.79 -9.04
N PHE A 60 5.10 10.74 -9.84
CA PHE A 60 3.99 10.65 -10.77
C PHE A 60 3.17 9.39 -10.52
N VAL A 61 1.86 9.52 -10.53
CA VAL A 61 0.89 8.42 -10.49
C VAL A 61 0.14 8.40 -11.81
N ASN A 62 0.32 7.34 -12.60
CA ASN A 62 -0.25 7.21 -13.94
C ASN A 62 0.09 8.42 -14.85
N GLY A 63 1.32 8.94 -14.75
CA GLY A 63 1.79 10.11 -15.49
C GLY A 63 1.33 11.46 -14.93
N ILE A 64 0.56 11.49 -13.85
CA ILE A 64 0.03 12.71 -13.21
C ILE A 64 0.96 13.09 -12.05
N SER A 65 1.41 14.36 -11.98
CA SER A 65 2.27 14.86 -10.91
C SER A 65 1.53 14.91 -9.58
N VAL A 66 2.07 14.25 -8.56
CA VAL A 66 1.51 14.28 -7.19
C VAL A 66 1.57 15.69 -6.61
N LYS A 67 2.58 16.49 -6.98
CA LYS A 67 2.77 17.85 -6.49
C LYS A 67 1.79 18.83 -7.11
N ASP A 68 1.56 18.72 -8.43
CA ASP A 68 0.79 19.72 -9.17
C ASP A 68 -0.70 19.37 -9.26
N GLU A 69 -1.03 18.07 -9.32
CA GLU A 69 -2.41 17.57 -9.52
C GLU A 69 -2.79 16.51 -8.47
N SER A 70 -2.50 16.80 -7.21
CA SER A 70 -2.67 15.87 -6.08
C SER A 70 -4.07 15.23 -6.01
N LEU A 71 -5.15 15.99 -6.29
CA LEU A 71 -6.52 15.47 -6.26
C LEU A 71 -6.74 14.41 -7.34
N LYS A 72 -6.28 14.65 -8.57
CA LYS A 72 -6.39 13.66 -9.65
C LYS A 72 -5.63 12.38 -9.35
N CYS A 73 -4.47 12.48 -8.68
CA CYS A 73 -3.75 11.29 -8.21
C CYS A 73 -4.57 10.52 -7.18
N LYS A 74 -5.19 11.23 -6.21
CA LYS A 74 -6.00 10.62 -5.14
C LYS A 74 -7.27 9.93 -5.67
N GLU A 75 -7.86 10.41 -6.77
CA GLU A 75 -9.02 9.78 -7.41
C GLU A 75 -8.73 8.37 -7.96
N ILE A 76 -7.47 8.10 -8.32
CA ILE A 76 -7.07 6.84 -8.96
C ILE A 76 -6.20 5.95 -8.06
N MET A 77 -5.89 6.38 -6.83
CA MET A 77 -5.13 5.58 -5.89
C MET A 77 -5.90 5.35 -4.60
N ALA A 78 -5.56 4.27 -3.90
CA ALA A 78 -6.00 4.02 -2.53
C ALA A 78 -4.77 3.84 -1.64
N TYR A 79 -4.88 4.25 -0.38
CA TYR A 79 -3.84 4.10 0.62
C TYR A 79 -4.38 3.49 1.91
N ILE A 80 -3.70 2.47 2.41
CA ILE A 80 -3.97 1.85 3.70
C ILE A 80 -2.70 1.96 4.55
N PRO A 81 -2.74 2.73 5.65
CA PRO A 81 -1.63 2.81 6.61
C PRO A 81 -1.52 1.53 7.44
N ASP A 82 -0.38 1.36 8.11
CA ASP A 82 -0.11 0.26 9.06
C ASP A 82 -1.12 0.20 10.22
N ASN A 83 -1.65 1.34 10.61
CA ASN A 83 -2.71 1.47 11.62
C ASN A 83 -3.82 2.38 11.08
N PRO A 84 -4.93 1.83 10.56
CA PRO A 84 -6.03 2.62 10.03
C PRO A 84 -6.74 3.41 11.13
N ASP A 85 -6.72 4.74 11.00
CA ASP A 85 -7.49 5.65 11.85
C ASP A 85 -8.87 5.89 11.20
N LEU A 86 -9.85 5.08 11.62
CA LEU A 86 -11.21 5.10 11.08
C LEU A 86 -12.14 5.97 11.95
N TYR A 87 -13.22 6.46 11.36
CA TYR A 87 -14.24 7.25 12.06
C TYR A 87 -15.05 6.36 13.01
N GLU A 88 -14.59 6.20 14.25
CA GLU A 88 -15.11 5.24 15.25
C GLU A 88 -16.58 5.45 15.63
N TYR A 89 -17.14 6.65 15.39
CA TYR A 89 -18.54 6.99 15.63
C TYR A 89 -19.47 6.58 14.48
N LEU A 90 -18.95 6.09 13.37
CA LEU A 90 -19.72 5.51 12.28
C LEU A 90 -19.89 4.00 12.48
N THR A 91 -20.93 3.44 11.86
CA THR A 91 -21.00 1.98 11.66
C THR A 91 -20.13 1.58 10.47
N GLY A 92 -19.78 0.29 10.37
CA GLY A 92 -18.99 -0.21 9.24
C GLY A 92 -19.62 0.11 7.89
N ILE A 93 -20.95 -0.08 7.76
CA ILE A 93 -21.65 0.23 6.51
C ILE A 93 -21.63 1.72 6.19
N GLN A 94 -21.87 2.60 7.19
CA GLN A 94 -21.82 4.05 7.00
C GLN A 94 -20.45 4.53 6.53
N TYR A 95 -19.37 3.95 7.07
CA TYR A 95 -18.01 4.25 6.63
C TYR A 95 -17.79 3.85 5.17
N LEU A 96 -18.19 2.64 4.77
CA LEU A 96 -18.02 2.16 3.40
C LEU A 96 -18.85 2.96 2.39
N GLU A 97 -20.07 3.34 2.76
CA GLU A 97 -20.94 4.22 1.95
C GLU A 97 -20.30 5.61 1.79
N PHE A 98 -19.79 6.18 2.87
CA PHE A 98 -19.09 7.47 2.85
C PHE A 98 -17.86 7.43 1.92
N VAL A 99 -17.04 6.38 2.01
CA VAL A 99 -15.90 6.22 1.10
C VAL A 99 -16.37 6.10 -0.35
N ALA A 100 -17.39 5.31 -0.61
CA ALA A 100 -17.96 5.15 -1.95
C ALA A 100 -18.48 6.47 -2.53
N ASP A 101 -19.11 7.31 -1.70
CA ASP A 101 -19.60 8.65 -2.11
C ASP A 101 -18.43 9.58 -2.48
N ILE A 102 -17.34 9.58 -1.71
CA ILE A 102 -16.14 10.39 -2.01
C ILE A 102 -15.60 10.06 -3.40
N TYR A 103 -15.56 8.78 -3.76
CA TYR A 103 -15.05 8.31 -5.06
C TYR A 103 -16.11 8.25 -6.16
N GLY A 104 -17.33 8.76 -5.92
CA GLY A 104 -18.40 8.83 -6.93
C GLY A 104 -18.90 7.47 -7.41
N VAL A 105 -18.81 6.43 -6.58
CA VAL A 105 -19.32 5.09 -6.92
C VAL A 105 -20.85 5.11 -6.88
N SER A 106 -21.49 4.69 -7.98
CA SER A 106 -22.95 4.69 -8.08
C SER A 106 -23.62 3.82 -7.00
N ALA A 107 -24.83 4.16 -6.57
CA ALA A 107 -25.54 3.44 -5.51
C ALA A 107 -25.65 1.93 -5.78
N LYS A 108 -25.94 1.56 -7.05
CA LYS A 108 -26.03 0.14 -7.45
C LYS A 108 -24.70 -0.59 -7.34
N GLU A 109 -23.65 0.01 -7.90
CA GLU A 109 -22.30 -0.60 -7.84
C GLU A 109 -21.76 -0.66 -6.41
N ARG A 110 -22.06 0.36 -5.59
CA ARG A 110 -21.67 0.42 -4.18
C ARG A 110 -22.23 -0.75 -3.40
N GLU A 111 -23.54 -1.02 -3.51
CA GLU A 111 -24.19 -2.13 -2.81
C GLU A 111 -23.56 -3.48 -3.20
N GLU A 112 -23.39 -3.73 -4.50
CA GLU A 112 -22.79 -4.95 -5.02
C GLU A 112 -21.33 -5.12 -4.54
N ARG A 113 -20.52 -4.04 -4.58
CA ARG A 113 -19.10 -4.08 -4.21
C ARG A 113 -18.91 -4.24 -2.71
N ILE A 114 -19.66 -3.48 -1.89
CA ILE A 114 -19.62 -3.59 -0.43
C ILE A 114 -19.96 -5.02 -0.01
N LYS A 115 -21.07 -5.55 -0.52
CA LYS A 115 -21.50 -6.91 -0.18
C LYS A 115 -20.41 -7.94 -0.55
N ARG A 116 -19.91 -7.89 -1.78
CA ARG A 116 -18.89 -8.83 -2.26
C ARG A 116 -17.61 -8.80 -1.40
N GLU A 117 -17.08 -7.61 -1.14
CA GLU A 117 -15.83 -7.48 -0.37
C GLU A 117 -16.05 -7.80 1.12
N ALA A 118 -17.17 -7.39 1.72
CA ALA A 118 -17.48 -7.72 3.10
C ALA A 118 -17.69 -9.23 3.32
N ASP A 119 -18.32 -9.92 2.36
CA ASP A 119 -18.46 -11.38 2.39
C ASP A 119 -17.09 -12.06 2.26
N ALA A 120 -16.22 -11.57 1.37
CA ALA A 120 -14.87 -12.11 1.17
C ALA A 120 -13.99 -11.99 2.42
N PHE A 121 -14.09 -10.87 3.15
CA PHE A 121 -13.35 -10.63 4.40
C PHE A 121 -14.11 -11.08 5.67
N GLU A 122 -15.30 -11.68 5.52
CA GLU A 122 -16.13 -12.23 6.61
C GLU A 122 -16.49 -11.21 7.71
N ILE A 123 -16.83 -9.98 7.31
CA ILE A 123 -17.30 -8.96 8.26
C ILE A 123 -18.72 -8.45 7.97
N THR A 124 -19.45 -9.08 7.05
CA THR A 124 -20.80 -8.67 6.63
C THR A 124 -21.75 -8.54 7.81
N SER A 125 -21.74 -9.51 8.76
CA SER A 125 -22.61 -9.49 9.95
C SER A 125 -22.33 -8.34 10.90
N SER A 126 -21.11 -7.77 10.87
CA SER A 126 -20.70 -6.69 11.78
C SER A 126 -20.82 -5.30 11.15
N LEU A 127 -21.20 -5.18 9.88
CA LEU A 127 -21.30 -3.87 9.22
C LEU A 127 -22.29 -2.90 9.86
N GLY A 128 -23.29 -3.43 10.59
CA GLY A 128 -24.24 -2.61 11.36
C GLY A 128 -23.72 -2.10 12.68
N ASP A 129 -22.60 -2.63 13.20
CA ASP A 129 -22.03 -2.25 14.48
C ASP A 129 -21.15 -1.00 14.35
N LEU A 130 -20.99 -0.26 15.45
CA LEU A 130 -20.07 0.89 15.52
C LEU A 130 -18.62 0.42 15.37
N ILE A 131 -17.83 1.17 14.58
CA ILE A 131 -16.40 0.91 14.37
C ILE A 131 -15.61 0.95 15.69
N SER A 132 -16.06 1.73 16.68
CA SER A 132 -15.48 1.73 18.02
C SER A 132 -15.49 0.36 18.72
N SER A 133 -16.41 -0.53 18.32
CA SER A 133 -16.50 -1.90 18.87
C SER A 133 -15.64 -2.92 18.11
N TYR A 134 -15.05 -2.53 16.99
CA TYR A 134 -14.27 -3.43 16.14
C TYR A 134 -12.91 -3.74 16.79
N SER A 135 -12.48 -5.00 16.65
CA SER A 135 -11.10 -5.37 16.93
C SER A 135 -10.14 -4.71 15.92
N HIS A 136 -8.85 -4.68 16.22
CA HIS A 136 -7.85 -4.15 15.29
C HIS A 136 -7.92 -4.84 13.92
N GLY A 137 -8.00 -6.17 13.88
CA GLY A 137 -8.14 -6.93 12.63
C GLY A 137 -9.43 -6.61 11.86
N MET A 138 -10.56 -6.34 12.54
CA MET A 138 -11.79 -5.90 11.88
C MET A 138 -11.66 -4.50 11.28
N LYS A 139 -10.99 -3.57 11.99
CA LYS A 139 -10.68 -2.23 11.46
C LYS A 139 -9.78 -2.31 10.23
N GLN A 140 -8.78 -3.18 10.26
CA GLN A 140 -7.91 -3.42 9.12
C GLN A 140 -8.69 -3.97 7.91
N LYS A 141 -9.53 -4.99 8.11
CA LYS A 141 -10.41 -5.53 7.07
C LYS A 141 -11.34 -4.45 6.49
N LEU A 142 -11.95 -3.62 7.34
CA LEU A 142 -12.84 -2.54 6.90
C LEU A 142 -12.09 -1.49 6.06
N ALA A 143 -10.88 -1.11 6.46
CA ALA A 143 -10.02 -0.20 5.70
C ALA A 143 -9.67 -0.77 4.31
N ILE A 144 -9.33 -2.07 4.25
CA ILE A 144 -9.04 -2.76 3.00
C ILE A 144 -10.27 -2.75 2.08
N ILE A 145 -11.44 -3.09 2.60
CA ILE A 145 -12.70 -3.06 1.82
C ILE A 145 -12.95 -1.66 1.28
N GLY A 146 -12.82 -0.62 2.12
CA GLY A 146 -12.97 0.78 1.71
C GLY A 146 -12.03 1.15 0.56
N ALA A 147 -10.77 0.72 0.62
CA ALA A 147 -9.80 0.95 -0.44
C ALA A 147 -10.12 0.22 -1.76
N LEU A 148 -10.79 -0.94 -1.70
CA LEU A 148 -11.13 -1.73 -2.88
C LEU A 148 -12.41 -1.26 -3.59
N ILE A 149 -13.31 -0.55 -2.90
CA ILE A 149 -14.64 -0.17 -3.40
C ILE A 149 -14.57 0.61 -4.72
N HIS A 150 -13.64 1.54 -4.85
CA HIS A 150 -13.53 2.39 -6.05
C HIS A 150 -12.62 1.83 -7.13
N LYS A 151 -12.09 0.61 -6.96
CA LYS A 151 -11.19 -0.05 -7.93
C LYS A 151 -9.98 0.82 -8.29
N PRO A 152 -9.09 1.09 -7.36
CA PRO A 152 -7.95 1.98 -7.59
C PRO A 152 -7.03 1.44 -8.68
N LYS A 153 -6.44 2.33 -9.49
CA LYS A 153 -5.37 1.96 -10.43
C LYS A 153 -4.05 1.69 -9.71
N LEU A 154 -3.84 2.33 -8.56
CA LEU A 154 -2.68 2.11 -7.71
C LEU A 154 -3.14 1.90 -6.26
N LEU A 155 -2.92 0.70 -5.73
CA LEU A 155 -3.17 0.39 -4.33
C LEU A 155 -1.85 0.44 -3.55
N ILE A 156 -1.79 1.32 -2.56
CA ILE A 156 -0.61 1.55 -1.71
C ILE A 156 -0.92 1.05 -0.31
N LEU A 157 -0.04 0.21 0.24
CA LEU A 157 -0.24 -0.45 1.51
C LEU A 157 1.02 -0.32 2.38
N ASP A 158 0.86 0.11 3.62
CA ASP A 158 1.96 0.14 4.59
C ASP A 158 1.77 -1.01 5.59
N GLU A 159 2.65 -2.04 5.55
CA GLU A 159 2.64 -3.24 6.40
C GLU A 159 1.26 -3.96 6.44
N PRO A 160 0.62 -4.27 5.30
CA PRO A 160 -0.81 -4.61 5.22
C PRO A 160 -1.23 -5.92 5.89
N PHE A 161 -0.27 -6.80 6.18
CA PHE A 161 -0.56 -8.14 6.73
C PHE A 161 -0.55 -8.17 8.26
N VAL A 162 -0.08 -7.09 8.89
CA VAL A 162 -0.06 -6.97 10.35
C VAL A 162 -1.48 -6.90 10.89
N GLY A 163 -1.80 -7.74 11.87
CA GLY A 163 -3.13 -7.79 12.50
C GLY A 163 -4.21 -8.55 11.74
N LEU A 164 -3.94 -9.05 10.54
CA LEU A 164 -4.86 -9.92 9.81
C LEU A 164 -4.70 -11.38 10.24
N ASP A 165 -5.83 -12.08 10.32
CA ASP A 165 -5.84 -13.54 10.44
C ASP A 165 -5.38 -14.22 9.13
N PRO A 166 -5.01 -15.52 9.16
CA PRO A 166 -4.50 -16.21 7.96
C PRO A 166 -5.47 -16.20 6.78
N LYS A 167 -6.79 -16.25 7.05
CA LYS A 167 -7.81 -16.26 6.00
C LYS A 167 -7.93 -14.89 5.33
N ALA A 168 -7.97 -13.81 6.11
CA ALA A 168 -7.98 -12.45 5.60
C ALA A 168 -6.69 -12.12 4.84
N THR A 169 -5.53 -12.61 5.32
CA THR A 169 -4.25 -12.50 4.61
C THR A 169 -4.31 -13.15 3.23
N LEU A 170 -4.86 -14.37 3.13
CA LEU A 170 -5.03 -15.05 1.84
C LEU A 170 -6.01 -14.28 0.93
N THR A 171 -7.13 -13.82 1.49
CA THR A 171 -8.11 -13.01 0.76
C THR A 171 -7.46 -11.75 0.19
N LEU A 172 -6.68 -11.00 0.99
CA LEU A 172 -5.99 -9.81 0.52
C LEU A 172 -5.00 -10.13 -0.62
N LYS A 173 -4.19 -11.18 -0.49
CA LYS A 173 -3.27 -11.62 -1.56
C LYS A 173 -4.01 -11.93 -2.87
N ASN A 174 -5.13 -12.64 -2.80
CA ASN A 174 -5.95 -12.92 -3.98
C ASN A 174 -6.50 -11.63 -4.61
N LYS A 175 -6.98 -10.68 -3.78
CA LYS A 175 -7.45 -9.37 -4.26
C LYS A 175 -6.35 -8.53 -4.91
N MET A 176 -5.12 -8.61 -4.40
CA MET A 176 -3.97 -7.96 -5.03
C MET A 176 -3.71 -8.54 -6.44
N HIS A 177 -3.74 -9.87 -6.59
CA HIS A 177 -3.61 -10.51 -7.90
C HIS A 177 -4.75 -10.13 -8.85
N GLU A 178 -6.02 -10.23 -8.40
CA GLU A 178 -7.18 -9.83 -9.20
C GLU A 178 -7.06 -8.39 -9.73
N LEU A 179 -6.66 -7.44 -8.88
CA LEU A 179 -6.45 -6.04 -9.28
C LEU A 179 -5.34 -5.90 -10.32
N CYS A 180 -4.23 -6.62 -10.17
CA CYS A 180 -3.12 -6.58 -11.12
C CYS A 180 -3.52 -7.18 -12.48
N GLU A 181 -4.28 -8.26 -12.50
CA GLU A 181 -4.85 -8.86 -13.72
C GLU A 181 -5.82 -7.88 -14.43
N GLU A 182 -6.54 -7.04 -13.67
CA GLU A 182 -7.40 -5.97 -14.19
C GLU A 182 -6.59 -4.73 -14.66
N GLY A 183 -5.25 -4.73 -14.54
CA GLY A 183 -4.36 -3.65 -15.00
C GLY A 183 -4.03 -2.58 -13.95
N SER A 184 -4.40 -2.79 -12.69
CA SER A 184 -3.93 -1.98 -11.56
C SER A 184 -2.49 -2.33 -11.19
N ALA A 185 -1.90 -1.60 -10.25
CA ALA A 185 -0.62 -1.93 -9.65
C ALA A 185 -0.72 -1.87 -8.12
N ILE A 186 0.09 -2.67 -7.46
CA ILE A 186 0.20 -2.71 -6.01
C ILE A 186 1.60 -2.26 -5.61
N PHE A 187 1.69 -1.32 -4.67
CA PHE A 187 2.93 -0.89 -4.04
C PHE A 187 2.78 -1.03 -2.53
N PHE A 188 3.51 -1.97 -1.91
CA PHE A 188 3.36 -2.16 -0.48
C PHE A 188 4.70 -2.27 0.24
N SER A 189 4.74 -1.72 1.46
CA SER A 189 5.88 -1.91 2.34
C SER A 189 5.74 -3.18 3.17
N THR A 190 6.86 -3.82 3.45
CA THR A 190 6.93 -4.91 4.41
C THR A 190 8.34 -5.10 4.96
N HIS A 191 8.42 -5.67 6.15
CA HIS A 191 9.65 -6.23 6.72
C HIS A 191 9.64 -7.77 6.73
N VAL A 192 8.56 -8.39 6.22
CA VAL A 192 8.41 -9.86 6.16
C VAL A 192 8.84 -10.35 4.79
N LEU A 193 10.09 -10.80 4.70
CA LEU A 193 10.76 -11.16 3.44
C LEU A 193 10.09 -12.31 2.72
N ASP A 194 9.68 -13.36 3.44
CA ASP A 194 8.99 -14.54 2.90
C ASP A 194 7.66 -14.18 2.20
N VAL A 195 6.96 -13.15 2.70
CA VAL A 195 5.74 -12.65 2.05
C VAL A 195 6.08 -11.93 0.76
N ALA A 196 7.11 -11.07 0.78
CA ALA A 196 7.53 -10.33 -0.40
C ALA A 196 8.03 -11.26 -1.51
N GLU A 197 8.87 -12.25 -1.16
CA GLU A 197 9.41 -13.22 -2.09
C GLU A 197 8.32 -14.00 -2.85
N LYS A 198 7.28 -14.44 -2.12
CA LYS A 198 6.20 -15.26 -2.70
C LYS A 198 5.12 -14.45 -3.44
N LEU A 199 4.99 -13.16 -3.14
CA LEU A 199 3.89 -12.34 -3.64
C LEU A 199 4.33 -11.35 -4.73
N CYS A 200 5.56 -10.81 -4.63
CA CYS A 200 6.01 -9.72 -5.49
C CYS A 200 6.71 -10.21 -6.75
N ASN A 201 6.36 -9.63 -7.88
CA ASN A 201 7.15 -9.81 -9.12
C ASN A 201 8.33 -8.83 -9.18
N LYS A 202 8.26 -7.70 -8.46
CA LYS A 202 9.37 -6.74 -8.32
C LYS A 202 9.54 -6.31 -6.87
N VAL A 203 10.78 -6.06 -6.46
CA VAL A 203 11.08 -5.58 -5.12
C VAL A 203 12.12 -4.43 -5.16
N ALA A 204 12.09 -3.60 -4.13
CA ALA A 204 13.18 -2.70 -3.80
C ALA A 204 13.52 -2.82 -2.31
N ILE A 205 14.81 -2.94 -2.02
CA ILE A 205 15.34 -2.97 -0.66
C ILE A 205 15.86 -1.58 -0.30
N ILE A 206 15.28 -1.01 0.77
CA ILE A 206 15.68 0.30 1.29
C ILE A 206 16.41 0.16 2.63
N ARG A 207 17.51 0.89 2.78
CA ARG A 207 18.29 1.00 4.02
C ARG A 207 18.73 2.45 4.20
N ASN A 208 18.56 3.00 5.41
CA ASN A 208 18.97 4.37 5.75
C ASN A 208 18.49 5.42 4.73
N GLY A 209 17.28 5.25 4.19
CA GLY A 209 16.67 6.15 3.21
C GLY A 209 17.15 5.99 1.77
N GLN A 210 17.96 5.00 1.46
CA GLN A 210 18.49 4.74 0.12
C GLN A 210 18.10 3.36 -0.39
N ILE A 211 17.84 3.24 -1.70
CA ILE A 211 17.66 1.94 -2.35
C ILE A 211 19.03 1.29 -2.52
N ILE A 212 19.18 0.09 -1.97
CA ILE A 212 20.42 -0.71 -2.07
C ILE A 212 20.31 -1.84 -3.08
N ALA A 213 19.10 -2.30 -3.38
CA ALA A 213 18.83 -3.24 -4.48
C ALA A 213 17.40 -3.03 -4.99
N SER A 214 17.16 -3.16 -6.29
CA SER A 214 15.82 -3.13 -6.87
C SER A 214 15.77 -3.83 -8.23
N GLY A 215 14.68 -4.51 -8.54
CA GLY A 215 14.48 -5.23 -9.80
C GLY A 215 13.41 -6.31 -9.70
N ASN A 216 13.37 -7.19 -10.70
CA ASN A 216 12.53 -8.39 -10.66
C ASN A 216 12.94 -9.29 -9.48
N THR A 217 11.98 -9.84 -8.77
CA THR A 217 12.25 -10.67 -7.59
C THR A 217 13.17 -11.85 -7.93
N ASP A 218 12.89 -12.58 -9.00
CA ASP A 218 13.68 -13.72 -9.45
C ASP A 218 15.13 -13.34 -9.82
N GLU A 219 15.34 -12.16 -10.40
CA GLU A 219 16.67 -11.65 -10.75
C GLU A 219 17.47 -11.25 -9.52
N ILE A 220 16.81 -10.63 -8.53
CA ILE A 220 17.45 -10.20 -7.27
C ILE A 220 17.82 -11.42 -6.44
N THR A 221 16.95 -12.40 -6.34
CA THR A 221 17.22 -13.63 -5.58
C THR A 221 18.26 -14.53 -6.26
N ALA A 222 18.31 -14.54 -7.59
CA ALA A 222 19.27 -15.34 -8.38
C ALA A 222 19.40 -16.81 -7.92
N GLY A 223 18.32 -17.37 -7.35
CA GLY A 223 18.26 -18.72 -6.80
C GLY A 223 18.58 -18.86 -5.31
N ALA A 224 18.93 -17.76 -4.62
CA ALA A 224 18.96 -17.67 -3.16
C ALA A 224 17.57 -17.28 -2.61
N SER A 225 17.39 -17.20 -1.29
CA SER A 225 16.20 -16.58 -0.72
C SER A 225 16.33 -15.06 -0.66
N LEU A 226 15.20 -14.35 -0.65
CA LEU A 226 15.21 -12.90 -0.46
C LEU A 226 15.79 -12.52 0.92
N GLU A 227 15.70 -13.42 1.91
CA GLU A 227 16.30 -13.24 3.22
C GLU A 227 17.83 -13.27 3.16
N GLU A 228 18.42 -14.24 2.44
CA GLU A 228 19.86 -14.31 2.23
C GLU A 228 20.39 -13.07 1.52
N VAL A 229 19.73 -12.64 0.44
CA VAL A 229 20.07 -11.42 -0.29
C VAL A 229 19.96 -10.19 0.62
N PHE A 230 18.87 -10.08 1.40
CA PHE A 230 18.68 -8.98 2.33
C PHE A 230 19.80 -8.89 3.38
N MET A 231 20.21 -10.02 3.97
CA MET A 231 21.30 -10.08 4.93
C MET A 231 22.62 -9.67 4.27
N GLU A 232 22.93 -10.21 3.09
CA GLU A 232 24.17 -9.90 2.36
C GLU A 232 24.30 -8.40 2.07
N VAL A 233 23.24 -7.76 1.52
CA VAL A 233 23.28 -6.33 1.18
C VAL A 233 23.17 -5.40 2.39
N THR A 234 22.78 -5.94 3.57
CA THR A 234 22.66 -5.15 4.80
C THR A 234 23.82 -5.35 5.77
N GLU A 235 24.62 -6.41 5.68
CA GLU A 235 25.76 -6.67 6.54
C GLU A 235 27.10 -6.16 6.00
N ASN A 236 27.21 -5.89 4.69
CA ASN A 236 28.46 -5.53 4.01
C ASN A 236 28.89 -4.04 4.15
N ASP A 237 28.58 -3.39 5.34
CA ASP A 237 29.11 -2.07 5.72
C ASP A 237 29.56 -2.01 7.17
#